data_aea096c9bf95c0cdc69b9c0ab5793461
#
_entry.id   aea096c9bf95c0cdc69b9c0ab5793461
#
_cell.length_a   1.000
_cell.length_b   1.000
_cell.length_c   1.000
_cell.angle_alpha   90.00
_cell.angle_beta   90.00
_cell.angle_gamma   90.00
#
_symmetry.space_group_name_H-M   'P 1'
#
loop_
_entity.id
_entity.type
_entity.pdbx_description
1 polymer ?
#
loop_
_entity_poly.entity_id
_entity_poly.type
_entity_poly.pdbx_seq_one_letter_code
_entity_poly.pdbx_strand_id
1 'polypeptide(L)'
;MKKKLCLALSLVLLMTLLAGCGAKSGGDSGTSSDNGGSASGGTIKIGYFGPLTGGTAQAGQAALNGAQIAVNELNEAGGVLGRQLEIVSYDDKSSPEEAVKAATKLVQVDKVHAIFGSLHSANVQAAGPVIEESKTICVAGGTSPTWLEQGYTYLFRSISNSSISAKQLAKYADSQNLRKIALFTSNSEYGTSGSDAFRDACADYDIEFVASETMTDGDRDFTGQFAKINAAAPDAVFIWCLGDDLGAVTKQLRQSGFDGPILGSESYTLPEILENAGETANGVAFAAQYIVYSDPNDAEDELMKNFLERYIAEFGASPESDNAFRAYDGVMMIAEAMEAAQADSGEALRDAYNNIDGHVGLAGTFSYVGKNGEGIESMRIFQIESGKYIEAQ
;
A
#
# COMPACT_ATOMS: atom_id res chain seq x y z
N MET A 1 -49.95 39.43 -24.63
CA MET A 1 -50.55 40.71 -24.12
C MET A 1 -49.73 41.25 -22.98
N LYS A 2 -49.25 42.47 -23.22
CA LYS A 2 -48.98 43.58 -22.31
C LYS A 2 -47.91 43.29 -21.22
N LYS A 3 -46.70 43.69 -21.34
CA LYS A 3 -46.16 45.10 -21.24
C LYS A 3 -45.97 45.53 -19.80
N LYS A 4 -44.70 45.84 -19.51
CA LYS A 4 -44.17 47.12 -19.01
C LYS A 4 -44.13 47.20 -17.48
N LEU A 5 -43.21 47.80 -16.78
CA LEU A 5 -42.24 48.86 -17.10
C LEU A 5 -41.55 49.25 -15.78
N CYS A 6 -40.36 49.71 -15.90
CA CYS A 6 -39.62 50.81 -15.30
C CYS A 6 -39.02 50.62 -13.92
N LEU A 7 -37.76 50.75 -13.78
CA LEU A 7 -36.77 51.84 -14.05
C LEU A 7 -36.68 52.85 -12.92
N ALA A 8 -35.48 53.03 -12.53
CA ALA A 8 -34.81 54.24 -12.04
C ALA A 8 -34.87 54.47 -10.52
N LEU A 9 -33.89 54.97 -9.81
CA LEU A 9 -32.90 56.01 -10.06
C LEU A 9 -32.08 56.16 -8.79
N SER A 10 -30.87 56.25 -8.74
CA SER A 10 -29.79 57.26 -8.84
C SER A 10 -29.16 57.44 -7.47
N LEU A 11 -27.84 57.20 -7.39
CA LEU A 11 -26.78 58.20 -7.52
C LEU A 11 -26.79 59.34 -6.49
N VAL A 12 -25.82 59.37 -5.57
CA VAL A 12 -25.11 60.54 -5.00
C VAL A 12 -23.93 59.94 -4.22
N LEU A 13 -22.71 59.90 -4.59
CA LEU A 13 -21.62 60.83 -4.86
C LEU A 13 -21.41 61.88 -3.78
N LEU A 14 -20.30 61.84 -3.06
CA LEU A 14 -19.23 62.83 -2.96
C LEU A 14 -18.32 62.57 -1.76
N MET A 15 -17.10 62.27 -2.06
CA MET A 15 -15.83 62.90 -1.64
C MET A 15 -15.85 63.79 -0.38
N THR A 16 -14.89 63.48 0.51
CA THR A 16 -13.98 64.51 1.05
C THR A 16 -12.61 63.87 1.41
N LEU A 17 -11.60 64.28 0.71
CA LEU A 17 -10.19 64.29 1.09
C LEU A 17 -9.98 65.38 2.14
N LEU A 18 -9.07 65.16 3.11
CA LEU A 18 -8.01 66.11 3.43
C LEU A 18 -7.12 65.64 4.57
N ALA A 19 -5.90 65.65 4.28
CA ALA A 19 -4.66 65.56 4.95
C ALA A 19 -4.53 66.20 6.34
N GLY A 20 -3.64 65.63 7.15
CA GLY A 20 -3.14 66.26 8.37
C GLY A 20 -1.90 65.50 8.87
N CYS A 21 -0.72 65.98 8.51
CA CYS A 21 0.56 65.61 9.14
C CYS A 21 0.66 66.24 10.53
N GLY A 22 1.27 65.47 11.49
CA GLY A 22 1.66 66.09 12.76
C GLY A 22 2.37 65.12 13.70
N ALA A 23 3.58 65.41 14.02
CA ALA A 23 4.66 64.61 14.60
C ALA A 23 4.57 64.28 16.10
N LYS A 24 5.27 63.20 16.47
CA LYS A 24 6.06 62.89 17.68
C LYS A 24 5.43 62.94 19.10
N SER A 25 5.46 61.87 19.82
CA SER A 25 6.42 61.40 20.81
C SER A 25 5.78 60.48 21.86
N GLY A 26 6.49 59.41 22.21
CA GLY A 26 6.66 58.90 23.59
C GLY A 26 5.74 57.80 24.08
N GLY A 27 6.26 56.59 24.13
CA GLY A 27 6.23 55.67 25.28
C GLY A 27 4.89 54.98 25.59
N ASP A 28 4.78 53.76 25.41
CA ASP A 28 5.01 52.68 26.40
C ASP A 28 4.50 51.33 25.91
N SER A 29 5.09 50.28 26.41
CA SER A 29 4.99 48.89 26.11
C SER A 29 3.58 48.34 26.35
N GLY A 30 3.06 47.66 25.33
CA GLY A 30 1.92 46.76 25.44
C GLY A 30 2.11 45.62 24.42
N THR A 31 2.88 44.61 24.79
CA THR A 31 3.09 43.40 24.01
C THR A 31 1.78 42.59 23.98
N SER A 32 0.97 42.80 22.98
CA SER A 32 -0.06 41.83 22.60
C SER A 32 0.57 40.93 21.59
N SER A 33 1.02 39.77 22.06
CA SER A 33 1.42 38.66 21.21
C SER A 33 0.16 38.10 20.53
N ASP A 34 -0.17 38.66 19.39
CA ASP A 34 -1.09 38.04 18.46
C ASP A 34 -0.25 37.02 17.65
N ASN A 35 -0.10 35.84 18.23
CA ASN A 35 0.60 34.70 17.61
C ASN A 35 -0.43 33.92 16.77
N GLY A 36 -1.09 34.59 15.87
CA GLY A 36 -1.78 33.97 14.75
C GLY A 36 -0.78 33.74 13.63
N GLY A 37 0.06 32.72 13.75
CA GLY A 37 0.87 32.24 12.66
C GLY A 37 -0.04 31.73 11.55
N SER A 38 -0.37 32.58 10.60
CA SER A 38 -0.94 32.19 9.31
C SER A 38 0.11 31.31 8.64
N ALA A 39 -0.12 30.01 8.60
CA ALA A 39 0.68 29.09 7.80
C ALA A 39 0.62 29.54 6.33
N SER A 40 1.66 30.19 5.84
CA SER A 40 1.75 30.74 4.49
C SER A 40 2.25 29.67 3.51
N GLY A 41 1.74 28.44 3.61
CA GLY A 41 2.00 27.34 2.69
C GLY A 41 0.70 26.87 2.04
N GLY A 42 0.70 26.67 0.71
CA GLY A 42 -0.41 26.02 0.01
C GLY A 42 -0.65 24.59 0.52
N THR A 43 -1.62 23.88 -0.04
CA THR A 43 -1.95 22.49 0.27
C THR A 43 -0.74 21.56 0.13
N ILE A 44 -0.58 20.61 1.06
CA ILE A 44 0.41 19.53 0.92
C ILE A 44 -0.16 18.48 -0.05
N LYS A 45 0.58 18.21 -1.12
CA LYS A 45 0.17 17.23 -2.14
C LYS A 45 0.81 15.88 -1.85
N ILE A 46 -0.01 14.86 -1.68
CA ILE A 46 0.41 13.46 -1.63
C ILE A 46 0.15 12.85 -2.99
N GLY A 47 1.21 12.40 -3.67
CA GLY A 47 1.09 11.69 -4.93
C GLY A 47 0.65 10.25 -4.72
N TYR A 48 -0.17 9.74 -5.64
CA TYR A 48 -0.48 8.34 -5.75
C TYR A 48 -0.25 7.86 -7.18
N PHE A 49 0.43 6.73 -7.36
CA PHE A 49 0.38 5.98 -8.61
C PHE A 49 0.21 4.50 -8.33
N GLY A 50 -0.67 3.87 -9.08
CA GLY A 50 -1.02 2.46 -8.92
C GLY A 50 -2.03 2.03 -9.98
N PRO A 51 -2.41 0.75 -10.03
CA PRO A 51 -3.33 0.23 -11.03
C PRO A 51 -4.75 0.70 -10.74
N LEU A 52 -5.25 1.66 -11.49
CA LEU A 52 -6.65 2.12 -11.40
C LEU A 52 -7.52 1.56 -12.52
N THR A 53 -6.90 0.89 -13.50
CA THR A 53 -7.57 0.14 -14.58
C THR A 53 -6.88 -1.21 -14.78
N GLY A 54 -7.59 -2.16 -15.42
CA GLY A 54 -7.08 -3.51 -15.70
C GLY A 54 -7.42 -4.52 -14.60
N GLY A 55 -6.71 -5.64 -14.58
CA GLY A 55 -7.02 -6.78 -13.72
C GLY A 55 -6.88 -6.51 -12.22
N THR A 56 -5.92 -5.67 -11.82
CA THR A 56 -5.67 -5.31 -10.40
C THR A 56 -6.27 -3.96 -10.00
N ALA A 57 -7.25 -3.47 -10.77
CA ALA A 57 -7.87 -2.16 -10.52
C ALA A 57 -8.55 -2.05 -9.15
N GLN A 58 -9.14 -3.14 -8.65
CA GLN A 58 -9.76 -3.17 -7.33
C GLN A 58 -8.73 -2.92 -6.22
N ALA A 59 -7.58 -3.58 -6.29
CA ALA A 59 -6.48 -3.36 -5.34
C ALA A 59 -5.96 -1.92 -5.38
N GLY A 60 -5.81 -1.35 -6.59
CA GLY A 60 -5.41 0.04 -6.77
C GLY A 60 -6.41 1.05 -6.25
N GLN A 61 -7.71 0.79 -6.49
CA GLN A 61 -8.77 1.65 -5.97
C GLN A 61 -8.88 1.56 -4.44
N ALA A 62 -8.75 0.36 -3.87
CA ALA A 62 -8.73 0.19 -2.42
C ALA A 62 -7.57 0.96 -1.77
N ALA A 63 -6.38 0.95 -2.38
CA ALA A 63 -5.24 1.76 -1.93
C ALA A 63 -5.54 3.26 -1.98
N LEU A 64 -6.08 3.75 -3.09
CA LEU A 64 -6.44 5.16 -3.23
C LEU A 64 -7.49 5.58 -2.18
N ASN A 65 -8.48 4.72 -1.94
CA ASN A 65 -9.52 4.95 -0.93
C ASN A 65 -8.91 4.99 0.48
N GLY A 66 -8.02 4.06 0.83
CA GLY A 66 -7.34 4.06 2.12
C GLY A 66 -6.48 5.32 2.34
N ALA A 67 -5.74 5.74 1.33
CA ALA A 67 -5.00 7.00 1.35
C ALA A 67 -5.94 8.21 1.54
N GLN A 68 -7.12 8.19 0.90
CA GLN A 68 -8.11 9.27 1.04
C GLN A 68 -8.67 9.36 2.46
N ILE A 69 -8.94 8.21 3.12
CA ILE A 69 -9.36 8.19 4.53
C ILE A 69 -8.28 8.83 5.41
N ALA A 70 -7.01 8.45 5.24
CA ALA A 70 -5.92 9.04 6.01
C ALA A 70 -5.83 10.55 5.81
N VAL A 71 -5.93 11.02 4.55
CA VAL A 71 -5.94 12.45 4.24
C VAL A 71 -7.12 13.16 4.88
N ASN A 72 -8.32 12.58 4.85
CA ASN A 72 -9.51 13.15 5.45
C ASN A 72 -9.36 13.26 6.97
N GLU A 73 -8.86 12.22 7.65
CA GLU A 73 -8.60 12.25 9.09
C GLU A 73 -7.56 13.30 9.49
N LEU A 74 -6.46 13.37 8.76
CA LEU A 74 -5.43 14.38 9.00
C LEU A 74 -5.99 15.79 8.82
N ASN A 75 -6.80 16.00 7.78
CA ASN A 75 -7.43 17.30 7.51
C ASN A 75 -8.46 17.69 8.58
N GLU A 76 -9.26 16.74 9.07
CA GLU A 76 -10.20 16.94 10.18
C GLU A 76 -9.46 17.28 11.48
N ALA A 77 -8.27 16.72 11.68
CA ALA A 77 -7.39 17.02 12.81
C ALA A 77 -6.67 18.40 12.70
N GLY A 78 -6.84 19.12 11.59
CA GLY A 78 -6.22 20.42 11.36
C GLY A 78 -5.12 20.46 10.30
N GLY A 79 -4.88 19.34 9.64
CA GLY A 79 -3.84 19.17 8.61
C GLY A 79 -2.48 18.81 9.19
N VAL A 80 -1.46 18.84 8.35
CA VAL A 80 -0.07 18.58 8.70
C VAL A 80 0.74 19.87 8.54
N LEU A 81 1.57 20.21 9.51
CA LEU A 81 2.28 21.49 9.57
C LEU A 81 1.32 22.70 9.44
N GLY A 82 0.07 22.56 9.94
CA GLY A 82 -0.97 23.58 9.83
C GLY A 82 -1.53 23.78 8.41
N ARG A 83 -1.31 22.83 7.50
CA ARG A 83 -1.74 22.87 6.10
C ARG A 83 -2.64 21.67 5.77
N GLN A 84 -3.64 21.86 4.93
CA GLN A 84 -4.48 20.79 4.43
C GLN A 84 -3.72 19.93 3.44
N LEU A 85 -4.08 18.65 3.35
CA LEU A 85 -3.53 17.68 2.40
C LEU A 85 -4.51 17.45 1.24
N GLU A 86 -3.97 17.13 0.06
CA GLU A 86 -4.74 16.65 -1.10
C GLU A 86 -4.00 15.50 -1.80
N ILE A 87 -4.76 14.61 -2.46
CA ILE A 87 -4.17 13.52 -3.25
C ILE A 87 -4.16 13.90 -4.74
N VAL A 88 -3.01 13.65 -5.40
CA VAL A 88 -2.87 13.69 -6.85
C VAL A 88 -2.60 12.28 -7.33
N SER A 89 -3.51 11.69 -8.13
CA SER A 89 -3.44 10.28 -8.51
C SER A 89 -3.26 10.06 -9.99
N TYR A 90 -2.50 9.02 -10.36
CA TYR A 90 -2.32 8.54 -11.73
C TYR A 90 -2.42 7.02 -11.81
N ASP A 91 -3.03 6.56 -12.89
CA ASP A 91 -3.12 5.14 -13.24
C ASP A 91 -1.81 4.65 -13.87
N ASP A 92 -1.15 3.67 -13.27
CA ASP A 92 0.04 3.02 -13.83
C ASP A 92 -0.30 1.80 -14.70
N LYS A 93 -1.58 1.44 -14.81
CA LYS A 93 -2.10 0.36 -15.65
C LYS A 93 -1.41 -1.00 -15.45
N SER A 94 -0.86 -1.24 -14.27
CA SER A 94 -0.01 -2.40 -13.97
C SER A 94 1.22 -2.52 -14.91
N SER A 95 1.70 -1.39 -15.45
CA SER A 95 2.79 -1.34 -16.45
C SER A 95 3.98 -0.56 -15.92
N PRO A 96 5.21 -1.13 -15.94
CA PRO A 96 6.43 -0.41 -15.55
C PRO A 96 6.65 0.88 -16.35
N GLU A 97 6.32 0.89 -17.65
CA GLU A 97 6.45 2.09 -18.49
C GLU A 97 5.49 3.20 -18.04
N GLU A 98 4.23 2.86 -17.75
CA GLU A 98 3.24 3.83 -17.28
C GLU A 98 3.54 4.29 -15.85
N ALA A 99 4.08 3.43 -15.00
CA ALA A 99 4.55 3.78 -13.66
C ALA A 99 5.64 4.84 -13.68
N VAL A 100 6.63 4.71 -14.58
CA VAL A 100 7.68 5.73 -14.78
C VAL A 100 7.06 7.07 -15.23
N LYS A 101 6.09 7.04 -16.16
CA LYS A 101 5.38 8.26 -16.62
C LYS A 101 4.60 8.90 -15.48
N ALA A 102 3.88 8.11 -14.72
CA ALA A 102 3.09 8.58 -13.57
C ALA A 102 3.99 9.21 -12.49
N ALA A 103 5.04 8.52 -12.07
CA ALA A 103 6.02 9.05 -11.10
C ALA A 103 6.66 10.35 -11.59
N THR A 104 7.10 10.39 -12.87
CA THR A 104 7.69 11.60 -13.48
C THR A 104 6.70 12.77 -13.41
N LYS A 105 5.43 12.53 -13.73
CA LYS A 105 4.41 13.57 -13.74
C LYS A 105 4.15 14.10 -12.32
N LEU A 106 4.04 13.21 -11.34
CA LEU A 106 3.87 13.58 -9.93
C LEU A 106 5.01 14.49 -9.43
N VAL A 107 6.28 14.11 -9.70
CA VAL A 107 7.42 14.86 -9.16
C VAL A 107 7.79 16.10 -9.97
N GLN A 108 7.67 16.07 -11.30
CA GLN A 108 8.14 17.17 -12.15
C GLN A 108 7.04 18.19 -12.48
N VAL A 109 5.79 17.74 -12.67
CA VAL A 109 4.67 18.60 -13.06
C VAL A 109 3.87 19.05 -11.86
N ASP A 110 3.35 18.08 -11.08
CA ASP A 110 2.47 18.37 -9.94
C ASP A 110 3.24 18.79 -8.70
N LYS A 111 4.55 18.42 -8.64
CA LYS A 111 5.48 18.75 -7.54
C LYS A 111 4.91 18.30 -6.19
N VAL A 112 4.53 17.03 -6.13
CA VAL A 112 4.03 16.43 -4.90
C VAL A 112 5.13 16.38 -3.83
N HIS A 113 4.74 16.42 -2.56
CA HIS A 113 5.66 16.49 -1.43
C HIS A 113 6.16 15.10 -1.02
N ALA A 114 5.28 14.09 -1.16
CA ALA A 114 5.57 12.69 -0.91
C ALA A 114 4.66 11.83 -1.79
N ILE A 115 4.96 10.53 -1.92
CA ILE A 115 4.22 9.60 -2.78
C ILE A 115 3.86 8.35 -1.98
N PHE A 116 2.66 7.82 -2.20
CA PHE A 116 2.32 6.42 -1.97
C PHE A 116 2.11 5.71 -3.31
N GLY A 117 2.76 4.55 -3.53
CA GLY A 117 2.65 3.74 -4.77
C GLY A 117 4.02 3.26 -5.30
N SER A 118 4.12 2.32 -6.21
CA SER A 118 3.05 1.47 -6.73
C SER A 118 2.83 0.24 -5.85
N LEU A 119 1.84 -0.57 -6.21
CA LEU A 119 1.55 -1.85 -5.53
C LEU A 119 2.38 -3.00 -6.12
N HIS A 120 2.77 -2.91 -7.39
CA HIS A 120 3.51 -3.95 -8.11
C HIS A 120 5.01 -3.72 -8.04
N SER A 121 5.76 -4.76 -7.67
CA SER A 121 7.22 -4.71 -7.52
C SER A 121 7.96 -4.21 -8.77
N ALA A 122 7.56 -4.69 -9.96
CA ALA A 122 8.15 -4.25 -11.22
C ALA A 122 7.94 -2.75 -11.49
N ASN A 123 6.77 -2.22 -11.12
CA ASN A 123 6.43 -0.79 -11.27
C ASN A 123 7.24 0.08 -10.31
N VAL A 124 7.37 -0.37 -9.04
CA VAL A 124 8.22 0.30 -8.03
C VAL A 124 9.66 0.35 -8.50
N GLN A 125 10.19 -0.80 -8.95
CA GLN A 125 11.57 -0.90 -9.44
C GLN A 125 11.82 0.03 -10.63
N ALA A 126 10.91 0.07 -11.58
CA ALA A 126 11.03 0.94 -12.76
C ALA A 126 10.96 2.43 -12.41
N ALA A 127 10.10 2.84 -11.46
CA ALA A 127 9.94 4.22 -11.03
C ALA A 127 11.07 4.69 -10.09
N GLY A 128 11.80 3.77 -9.45
CA GLY A 128 12.83 4.04 -8.46
C GLY A 128 13.85 5.12 -8.84
N PRO A 129 14.46 5.08 -10.05
CA PRO A 129 15.40 6.13 -10.47
C PRO A 129 14.81 7.53 -10.50
N VAL A 130 13.55 7.68 -10.92
CA VAL A 130 12.86 8.98 -10.98
C VAL A 130 12.61 9.51 -9.57
N ILE A 131 12.20 8.65 -8.66
CA ILE A 131 11.92 8.97 -7.25
C ILE A 131 13.21 9.39 -6.55
N GLU A 132 14.27 8.60 -6.69
CA GLU A 132 15.58 8.89 -6.09
C GLU A 132 16.16 10.22 -6.58
N GLU A 133 16.14 10.47 -7.92
CA GLU A 133 16.64 11.71 -8.51
C GLU A 133 15.86 12.94 -8.03
N SER A 134 14.53 12.78 -7.85
CA SER A 134 13.67 13.89 -7.41
C SER A 134 13.81 14.21 -5.91
N LYS A 135 14.42 13.33 -5.13
CA LYS A 135 14.48 13.40 -3.66
C LYS A 135 13.10 13.49 -3.02
N THR A 136 12.11 12.83 -3.61
CA THR A 136 10.75 12.75 -3.08
C THR A 136 10.56 11.40 -2.43
N ILE A 137 10.20 11.32 -1.14
CA ILE A 137 9.95 10.03 -0.50
C ILE A 137 8.76 9.32 -1.17
N CYS A 138 8.91 8.02 -1.34
CA CYS A 138 7.86 7.16 -1.85
C CYS A 138 7.71 5.93 -0.96
N VAL A 139 6.51 5.74 -0.42
CA VAL A 139 6.12 4.56 0.34
C VAL A 139 5.40 3.62 -0.60
N ALA A 140 5.95 2.43 -0.80
CA ALA A 140 5.50 1.49 -1.83
C ALA A 140 4.97 0.17 -1.25
N GLY A 141 4.04 -0.44 -1.97
CA GLY A 141 3.38 -1.70 -1.58
C GLY A 141 3.97 -2.96 -2.21
N GLY A 142 4.98 -2.85 -3.09
CA GLY A 142 5.60 -4.03 -3.71
C GLY A 142 6.41 -4.85 -2.72
N THR A 143 6.31 -6.19 -2.77
CA THR A 143 6.93 -7.10 -1.78
C THR A 143 8.28 -7.67 -2.19
N SER A 144 8.71 -7.56 -3.48
CA SER A 144 10.05 -8.00 -3.87
C SER A 144 11.14 -7.22 -3.13
N PRO A 145 12.16 -7.86 -2.55
CA PRO A 145 13.26 -7.16 -1.88
C PRO A 145 14.13 -6.37 -2.87
N THR A 146 14.19 -6.78 -4.13
CA THR A 146 15.18 -6.32 -5.13
C THR A 146 15.18 -4.81 -5.37
N TRP A 147 14.03 -4.13 -5.29
CA TRP A 147 13.98 -2.69 -5.55
C TRP A 147 14.58 -1.83 -4.42
N LEU A 148 14.62 -2.31 -3.14
CA LEU A 148 15.39 -1.65 -2.08
C LEU A 148 16.88 -2.03 -2.13
N GLU A 149 17.22 -3.20 -2.64
CA GLU A 149 18.61 -3.65 -2.84
C GLU A 149 19.36 -2.82 -3.90
N GLN A 150 18.65 -2.04 -4.72
CA GLN A 150 19.25 -1.07 -5.65
C GLN A 150 19.98 0.10 -4.94
N GLY A 151 19.80 0.25 -3.62
CA GLY A 151 20.44 1.29 -2.82
C GLY A 151 19.71 2.63 -2.86
N TYR A 152 18.42 2.66 -3.24
CA TYR A 152 17.59 3.84 -3.16
C TYR A 152 17.37 4.26 -1.69
N THR A 153 17.42 5.55 -1.44
CA THR A 153 17.30 6.13 -0.08
C THR A 153 15.98 6.85 0.15
N TYR A 154 15.21 7.08 -0.93
CA TYR A 154 13.90 7.73 -0.90
C TYR A 154 12.74 6.76 -1.11
N LEU A 155 13.03 5.45 -1.18
CA LEU A 155 12.01 4.40 -1.25
C LEU A 155 11.86 3.70 0.09
N PHE A 156 10.62 3.50 0.50
CA PHE A 156 10.22 2.84 1.73
C PHE A 156 9.13 1.82 1.45
N ARG A 157 9.04 0.79 2.26
CA ARG A 157 8.04 -0.28 2.11
C ARG A 157 6.98 -0.22 3.20
N SER A 158 5.71 -0.24 2.83
CA SER A 158 4.56 -0.27 3.75
C SER A 158 4.05 -1.68 4.07
N ILE A 159 4.80 -2.71 3.71
CA ILE A 159 4.47 -4.11 3.97
C ILE A 159 5.76 -4.89 4.20
N SER A 160 5.68 -6.10 4.72
CA SER A 160 6.79 -7.03 4.78
C SER A 160 7.25 -7.48 3.38
N ASN A 161 8.53 -7.75 3.20
CA ASN A 161 9.03 -8.27 1.93
C ASN A 161 8.86 -9.80 1.81
N SER A 162 8.96 -10.30 0.57
CA SER A 162 8.78 -11.74 0.26
C SER A 162 9.74 -12.65 1.03
N SER A 163 10.96 -12.16 1.37
CA SER A 163 11.92 -12.98 2.12
C SER A 163 11.46 -13.30 3.53
N ILE A 164 10.73 -12.39 4.17
CA ILE A 164 10.17 -12.61 5.51
C ILE A 164 9.00 -13.60 5.43
N SER A 165 8.10 -13.42 4.46
CA SER A 165 7.01 -14.38 4.18
C SER A 165 7.55 -15.77 3.91
N ALA A 166 8.56 -15.87 3.05
CA ALA A 166 9.21 -17.11 2.66
C ALA A 166 9.84 -17.85 3.86
N LYS A 167 10.52 -17.11 4.75
CA LYS A 167 11.10 -17.69 5.99
C LYS A 167 10.02 -18.27 6.90
N GLN A 168 8.89 -17.60 7.06
CA GLN A 168 7.79 -18.12 7.87
C GLN A 168 7.16 -19.36 7.23
N LEU A 169 6.97 -19.37 5.91
CA LEU A 169 6.44 -20.51 5.18
C LEU A 169 7.40 -21.71 5.19
N ALA A 170 8.71 -21.50 5.06
CA ALA A 170 9.70 -22.56 5.16
C ALA A 170 9.70 -23.22 6.56
N LYS A 171 9.67 -22.40 7.62
CA LYS A 171 9.53 -22.87 9.00
C LYS A 171 8.22 -23.64 9.20
N TYR A 172 7.13 -23.15 8.66
CA TYR A 172 5.84 -23.83 8.72
C TYR A 172 5.89 -25.16 7.97
N ALA A 173 6.42 -25.20 6.74
CA ALA A 173 6.57 -26.42 5.96
C ALA A 173 7.38 -27.49 6.71
N ASP A 174 8.48 -27.09 7.35
CA ASP A 174 9.28 -27.99 8.20
C ASP A 174 8.49 -28.53 9.38
N SER A 175 7.75 -27.67 10.10
CA SER A 175 6.90 -28.06 11.24
C SER A 175 5.81 -29.04 10.85
N GLN A 176 5.29 -28.95 9.62
CA GLN A 176 4.28 -29.85 9.06
C GLN A 176 4.89 -31.09 8.37
N ASN A 177 6.23 -31.26 8.45
CA ASN A 177 6.96 -32.36 7.82
C ASN A 177 6.74 -32.46 6.28
N LEU A 178 6.57 -31.31 5.61
CA LEU A 178 6.48 -31.22 4.14
C LEU A 178 7.89 -31.23 3.56
N ARG A 179 8.28 -32.33 2.94
CA ARG A 179 9.68 -32.56 2.49
C ARG A 179 9.85 -32.39 0.99
N LYS A 180 8.81 -32.67 0.21
CA LYS A 180 8.81 -32.55 -1.25
C LYS A 180 7.86 -31.43 -1.66
N ILE A 181 8.41 -30.34 -2.14
CA ILE A 181 7.60 -29.17 -2.52
C ILE A 181 7.75 -28.92 -4.03
N ALA A 182 6.61 -28.75 -4.71
CA ALA A 182 6.59 -28.22 -6.07
C ALA A 182 6.35 -26.71 -6.04
N LEU A 183 6.97 -25.98 -6.95
CA LEU A 183 6.78 -24.55 -7.12
C LEU A 183 5.91 -24.26 -8.34
N PHE A 184 4.94 -23.39 -8.19
CA PHE A 184 4.15 -22.80 -9.26
C PHE A 184 4.08 -21.29 -9.06
N THR A 185 4.79 -20.52 -9.89
CA THR A 185 4.97 -19.08 -9.67
C THR A 185 4.79 -18.30 -10.96
N SER A 186 4.41 -17.00 -10.86
CA SER A 186 4.42 -16.17 -12.04
C SER A 186 5.87 -15.86 -12.46
N ASN A 187 6.06 -15.55 -13.75
CA ASN A 187 7.34 -15.14 -14.31
C ASN A 187 7.61 -13.63 -14.17
N SER A 188 6.75 -12.90 -13.42
CA SER A 188 6.95 -11.50 -13.06
C SER A 188 8.03 -11.34 -11.98
N GLU A 189 8.47 -10.11 -11.74
CA GLU A 189 9.41 -9.77 -10.65
C GLU A 189 8.89 -10.24 -9.28
N TYR A 190 7.57 -10.11 -9.05
CA TYR A 190 6.93 -10.59 -7.84
C TYR A 190 7.04 -12.12 -7.70
N GLY A 191 6.71 -12.86 -8.77
CA GLY A 191 6.72 -14.31 -8.74
C GLY A 191 8.12 -14.90 -8.63
N THR A 192 9.08 -14.36 -9.39
CA THR A 192 10.47 -14.83 -9.38
C THR A 192 11.15 -14.55 -8.04
N SER A 193 11.03 -13.33 -7.51
CA SER A 193 11.62 -12.99 -6.21
C SER A 193 11.02 -13.79 -5.05
N GLY A 194 9.71 -14.08 -5.09
CA GLY A 194 9.06 -14.97 -4.12
C GLY A 194 9.56 -16.39 -4.17
N SER A 195 9.74 -16.94 -5.41
CA SER A 195 10.32 -18.27 -5.63
C SER A 195 11.74 -18.37 -5.08
N ASP A 196 12.59 -17.39 -5.40
CA ASP A 196 13.98 -17.38 -4.97
C ASP A 196 14.08 -17.23 -3.46
N ALA A 197 13.30 -16.31 -2.86
CA ALA A 197 13.24 -16.15 -1.41
C ALA A 197 12.80 -17.44 -0.69
N PHE A 198 11.84 -18.19 -1.25
CA PHE A 198 11.40 -19.44 -0.63
C PHE A 198 12.45 -20.57 -0.77
N ARG A 199 13.14 -20.63 -1.90
CA ARG A 199 14.28 -21.57 -2.07
C ARG A 199 15.39 -21.28 -1.08
N ASP A 200 15.77 -20.02 -0.92
CA ASP A 200 16.79 -19.60 0.02
C ASP A 200 16.37 -19.87 1.47
N ALA A 201 15.12 -19.59 1.82
CA ALA A 201 14.59 -19.88 3.16
C ALA A 201 14.52 -21.37 3.48
N CYS A 202 14.34 -22.23 2.48
CA CYS A 202 14.32 -23.69 2.66
C CYS A 202 15.71 -24.30 2.75
N ALA A 203 16.80 -23.57 2.48
CA ALA A 203 18.16 -24.11 2.49
C ALA A 203 18.60 -24.66 3.86
N ASP A 204 18.00 -24.16 4.94
CA ASP A 204 18.26 -24.60 6.31
C ASP A 204 17.42 -25.82 6.73
N TYR A 205 16.54 -26.32 5.86
CA TYR A 205 15.60 -27.41 6.13
C TYR A 205 15.80 -28.58 5.15
N ASP A 206 15.36 -29.78 5.55
CA ASP A 206 15.37 -30.96 4.69
C ASP A 206 14.16 -30.94 3.72
N ILE A 207 14.20 -29.99 2.77
CA ILE A 207 13.14 -29.75 1.78
C ILE A 207 13.72 -29.89 0.37
N GLU A 208 13.13 -30.78 -0.43
CA GLU A 208 13.45 -31.01 -1.83
C GLU A 208 12.43 -30.33 -2.75
N PHE A 209 12.90 -29.59 -3.75
CA PHE A 209 12.05 -29.04 -4.81
C PHE A 209 11.90 -30.03 -5.95
N VAL A 210 10.78 -30.77 -5.99
CA VAL A 210 10.56 -31.88 -6.92
C VAL A 210 10.02 -31.45 -8.29
N ALA A 211 9.45 -30.24 -8.39
CA ALA A 211 9.03 -29.63 -9.66
C ALA A 211 9.07 -28.11 -9.56
N SER A 212 9.23 -27.42 -10.69
CA SER A 212 9.15 -25.97 -10.78
C SER A 212 8.55 -25.59 -12.12
N GLU A 213 7.34 -25.03 -12.07
CA GLU A 213 6.59 -24.58 -13.24
C GLU A 213 6.24 -23.10 -13.08
N THR A 214 6.10 -22.41 -14.19
CA THR A 214 5.77 -20.99 -14.20
C THR A 214 4.56 -20.69 -15.07
N MET A 215 3.94 -19.55 -14.81
CA MET A 215 2.88 -18.93 -15.60
C MET A 215 3.25 -17.51 -15.98
N THR A 216 2.56 -16.96 -16.96
CA THR A 216 2.53 -15.51 -17.22
C THR A 216 1.26 -14.93 -16.59
N ASP A 217 1.39 -13.76 -15.96
CA ASP A 217 0.25 -13.09 -15.34
C ASP A 217 -0.87 -12.92 -16.39
N GLY A 218 -2.09 -13.35 -16.03
CA GLY A 218 -3.24 -13.35 -16.93
C GLY A 218 -3.45 -14.66 -17.71
N ASP A 219 -2.58 -15.66 -17.60
CA ASP A 219 -2.83 -17.00 -18.14
C ASP A 219 -4.09 -17.61 -17.51
N ARG A 220 -4.80 -18.48 -18.26
CA ARG A 220 -6.07 -19.09 -17.81
C ARG A 220 -6.11 -20.62 -17.86
N ASP A 221 -5.10 -21.26 -18.39
CA ASP A 221 -5.00 -22.72 -18.48
C ASP A 221 -3.63 -23.20 -18.00
N PHE A 222 -3.63 -23.95 -16.91
CA PHE A 222 -2.44 -24.47 -16.23
C PHE A 222 -2.36 -26.00 -16.27
N THR A 223 -3.20 -26.64 -17.10
CA THR A 223 -3.35 -28.10 -17.16
C THR A 223 -2.00 -28.79 -17.39
N GLY A 224 -1.16 -28.25 -18.28
CA GLY A 224 0.13 -28.85 -18.61
C GLY A 224 1.14 -28.77 -17.43
N GLN A 225 1.16 -27.63 -16.73
CA GLN A 225 2.03 -27.42 -15.58
C GLN A 225 1.60 -28.32 -14.41
N PHE A 226 0.30 -28.38 -14.10
CA PHE A 226 -0.22 -29.20 -13.00
C PHE A 226 -0.09 -30.68 -13.25
N ALA A 227 -0.15 -31.15 -14.51
CA ALA A 227 0.16 -32.54 -14.83
C ALA A 227 1.60 -32.91 -14.47
N LYS A 228 2.59 -32.02 -14.70
CA LYS A 228 3.99 -32.23 -14.32
C LYS A 228 4.19 -32.18 -12.81
N ILE A 229 3.54 -31.23 -12.13
CA ILE A 229 3.56 -31.11 -10.67
C ILE A 229 3.04 -32.39 -10.03
N ASN A 230 1.86 -32.87 -10.46
CA ASN A 230 1.29 -34.11 -9.92
C ASN A 230 2.15 -35.35 -10.20
N ALA A 231 2.78 -35.43 -11.39
CA ALA A 231 3.70 -36.52 -11.72
C ALA A 231 4.94 -36.56 -10.81
N ALA A 232 5.36 -35.41 -10.25
CA ALA A 232 6.46 -35.32 -9.29
C ALA A 232 6.07 -35.75 -7.87
N ALA A 233 4.77 -35.99 -7.60
CA ALA A 233 4.22 -36.41 -6.32
C ALA A 233 4.71 -35.58 -5.13
N PRO A 234 4.49 -34.25 -5.11
CA PRO A 234 4.91 -33.37 -4.01
C PRO A 234 4.03 -33.58 -2.75
N ASP A 235 4.60 -33.29 -1.58
CA ASP A 235 3.85 -33.21 -0.32
C ASP A 235 3.04 -31.90 -0.26
N ALA A 236 3.54 -30.81 -0.87
CA ALA A 236 2.88 -29.51 -0.95
C ALA A 236 3.21 -28.79 -2.26
N VAL A 237 2.36 -27.82 -2.63
CA VAL A 237 2.62 -26.91 -3.75
C VAL A 237 2.75 -25.49 -3.21
N PHE A 238 3.89 -24.84 -3.49
CA PHE A 238 4.08 -23.42 -3.24
C PHE A 238 3.57 -22.63 -4.44
N ILE A 239 2.62 -21.70 -4.20
CA ILE A 239 2.01 -20.86 -5.22
C ILE A 239 2.34 -19.39 -4.93
N TRP A 240 2.95 -18.70 -5.92
CA TRP A 240 3.28 -17.28 -5.79
C TRP A 240 3.01 -16.54 -7.09
N CYS A 241 1.81 -15.98 -7.18
CA CYS A 241 1.34 -15.18 -8.31
C CYS A 241 0.44 -14.04 -7.81
N LEU A 242 0.08 -13.12 -8.69
CA LEU A 242 -0.81 -12.01 -8.34
C LEU A 242 -2.19 -12.49 -7.93
N GLY A 243 -2.87 -11.72 -7.07
CA GLY A 243 -4.17 -12.06 -6.51
C GLY A 243 -5.23 -12.41 -7.56
N ASP A 244 -5.29 -11.68 -8.65
CA ASP A 244 -6.27 -11.89 -9.74
C ASP A 244 -6.23 -13.29 -10.36
N ASP A 245 -5.05 -13.92 -10.37
CA ASP A 245 -4.86 -15.25 -10.94
C ASP A 245 -5.01 -16.36 -9.89
N LEU A 246 -4.79 -16.02 -8.62
CA LEU A 246 -4.59 -16.96 -7.53
C LEU A 246 -5.81 -17.88 -7.28
N GLY A 247 -7.01 -17.34 -7.35
CA GLY A 247 -8.26 -18.12 -7.22
C GLY A 247 -8.41 -19.17 -8.32
N ALA A 248 -8.12 -18.80 -9.58
CA ALA A 248 -8.18 -19.70 -10.73
C ALA A 248 -7.09 -20.77 -10.68
N VAL A 249 -5.87 -20.39 -10.28
CA VAL A 249 -4.71 -21.30 -10.08
C VAL A 249 -5.06 -22.35 -9.03
N THR A 250 -5.53 -21.91 -7.85
CA THR A 250 -5.93 -22.80 -6.75
C THR A 250 -6.96 -23.81 -7.18
N LYS A 251 -8.03 -23.32 -7.85
CA LYS A 251 -9.13 -24.15 -8.33
C LYS A 251 -8.66 -25.21 -9.34
N GLN A 252 -7.84 -24.80 -10.33
CA GLN A 252 -7.35 -25.73 -11.33
C GLN A 252 -6.35 -26.75 -10.76
N LEU A 253 -5.51 -26.36 -9.79
CA LEU A 253 -4.65 -27.30 -9.09
C LEU A 253 -5.46 -28.38 -8.38
N ARG A 254 -6.52 -28.03 -7.64
CA ARG A 254 -7.42 -29.00 -7.01
C ARG A 254 -8.14 -29.88 -8.04
N GLN A 255 -8.62 -29.29 -9.13
CA GLN A 255 -9.26 -30.04 -10.23
C GLN A 255 -8.29 -31.02 -10.93
N SER A 256 -7.01 -30.77 -10.91
CA SER A 256 -6.00 -31.69 -11.44
C SER A 256 -5.76 -32.92 -10.57
N GLY A 257 -6.40 -32.99 -9.38
CA GLY A 257 -6.30 -34.11 -8.43
C GLY A 257 -5.28 -33.92 -7.33
N PHE A 258 -4.73 -32.72 -7.13
CA PHE A 258 -3.85 -32.43 -5.99
C PHE A 258 -4.68 -32.06 -4.75
N ASP A 259 -4.63 -32.89 -3.71
CA ASP A 259 -5.36 -32.69 -2.45
C ASP A 259 -4.44 -32.27 -1.28
N GLY A 260 -3.13 -32.17 -1.50
CA GLY A 260 -2.13 -31.79 -0.48
C GLY A 260 -2.20 -30.31 -0.09
N PRO A 261 -1.41 -29.90 0.93
CA PRO A 261 -1.29 -28.50 1.34
C PRO A 261 -0.81 -27.59 0.21
N ILE A 262 -1.33 -26.37 0.20
CA ILE A 262 -0.84 -25.28 -0.63
C ILE A 262 -0.18 -24.25 0.29
N LEU A 263 1.03 -23.82 -0.05
CA LEU A 263 1.76 -22.75 0.59
C LEU A 263 1.66 -21.51 -0.30
N GLY A 264 1.06 -20.44 0.19
CA GLY A 264 0.70 -19.29 -0.65
C GLY A 264 1.33 -17.97 -0.23
N SER A 265 1.22 -16.98 -1.12
CA SER A 265 1.60 -15.60 -0.83
C SER A 265 0.57 -14.90 0.06
N GLU A 266 0.93 -13.72 0.54
CA GLU A 266 0.04 -12.82 1.30
C GLU A 266 -1.24 -12.45 0.53
N SER A 267 -1.25 -12.56 -0.78
CA SER A 267 -2.44 -12.29 -1.60
C SER A 267 -3.65 -13.16 -1.25
N TYR A 268 -3.46 -14.28 -0.55
CA TYR A 268 -4.59 -15.07 -0.04
C TYR A 268 -5.40 -14.35 1.06
N THR A 269 -4.98 -13.20 1.56
CA THR A 269 -5.81 -12.34 2.43
C THR A 269 -6.98 -11.70 1.70
N LEU A 270 -7.00 -11.70 0.37
CA LEU A 270 -8.02 -11.04 -0.44
C LEU A 270 -9.35 -11.82 -0.37
N PRO A 271 -10.46 -11.19 0.06
CA PRO A 271 -11.77 -11.86 0.15
C PRO A 271 -12.22 -12.49 -1.16
N GLU A 272 -11.93 -11.85 -2.30
CA GLU A 272 -12.27 -12.34 -3.64
C GLU A 272 -11.62 -13.72 -3.95
N ILE A 273 -10.47 -14.02 -3.36
CA ILE A 273 -9.82 -15.32 -3.55
C ILE A 273 -10.67 -16.42 -2.90
N LEU A 274 -11.21 -16.15 -1.69
CA LEU A 274 -12.12 -17.08 -1.02
C LEU A 274 -13.41 -17.26 -1.81
N GLU A 275 -13.97 -16.18 -2.35
CA GLU A 275 -15.17 -16.24 -3.17
C GLU A 275 -14.94 -17.04 -4.47
N ASN A 276 -13.84 -16.76 -5.17
CA ASN A 276 -13.51 -17.38 -6.44
C ASN A 276 -13.06 -18.85 -6.29
N ALA A 277 -12.23 -19.16 -5.31
CA ALA A 277 -11.73 -20.51 -5.06
C ALA A 277 -12.75 -21.37 -4.31
N GLY A 278 -13.56 -20.77 -3.43
CA GLY A 278 -14.53 -21.48 -2.60
C GLY A 278 -13.86 -22.55 -1.76
N GLU A 279 -14.47 -23.74 -1.68
CA GLU A 279 -13.94 -24.86 -0.91
C GLU A 279 -12.55 -25.35 -1.40
N THR A 280 -12.14 -25.02 -2.63
CA THR A 280 -10.82 -25.41 -3.14
C THR A 280 -9.68 -24.68 -2.46
N ALA A 281 -9.95 -23.56 -1.77
CA ALA A 281 -8.97 -22.86 -0.96
C ALA A 281 -8.72 -23.53 0.41
N ASN A 282 -9.53 -24.50 0.82
CA ASN A 282 -9.30 -25.20 2.09
C ASN A 282 -7.91 -25.86 2.11
N GLY A 283 -7.21 -25.71 3.25
CA GLY A 283 -5.86 -26.22 3.44
C GLY A 283 -4.76 -25.37 2.78
N VAL A 284 -5.08 -24.17 2.27
CA VAL A 284 -4.06 -23.18 1.90
C VAL A 284 -3.50 -22.56 3.17
N ALA A 285 -2.18 -22.58 3.32
CA ALA A 285 -1.45 -21.86 4.36
C ALA A 285 -0.66 -20.71 3.72
N PHE A 286 -0.69 -19.53 4.32
CA PHE A 286 0.02 -18.36 3.79
C PHE A 286 0.53 -17.46 4.92
N ALA A 287 1.59 -16.71 4.61
CA ALA A 287 2.15 -15.75 5.56
C ALA A 287 1.55 -14.36 5.30
N ALA A 288 0.99 -13.76 6.34
CA ALA A 288 0.45 -12.40 6.28
C ALA A 288 0.63 -11.66 7.61
N GLN A 289 0.53 -10.34 7.56
CA GLN A 289 0.60 -9.48 8.74
C GLN A 289 -0.76 -9.34 9.42
N TYR A 290 -1.82 -9.34 8.62
CA TYR A 290 -3.21 -9.10 8.99
C TYR A 290 -4.15 -9.85 8.03
N ILE A 291 -5.43 -9.86 8.38
CA ILE A 291 -6.52 -10.34 7.51
C ILE A 291 -7.40 -9.15 7.11
N VAL A 292 -7.95 -9.19 5.91
CA VAL A 292 -8.96 -8.23 5.47
C VAL A 292 -10.32 -8.69 5.99
N TYR A 293 -10.87 -7.95 6.94
CA TYR A 293 -12.18 -8.24 7.51
C TYR A 293 -13.30 -7.57 6.69
N SER A 294 -14.36 -8.30 6.44
CA SER A 294 -15.58 -7.76 5.79
C SER A 294 -16.53 -7.10 6.78
N ASP A 295 -16.54 -7.54 8.03
CA ASP A 295 -17.35 -6.97 9.12
C ASP A 295 -16.42 -6.30 10.14
N PRO A 296 -16.63 -5.00 10.45
CA PRO A 296 -15.86 -4.30 11.47
C PRO A 296 -15.88 -4.97 12.85
N ASN A 297 -16.93 -5.75 13.16
CA ASN A 297 -17.02 -6.45 14.44
C ASN A 297 -16.09 -7.66 14.54
N ASP A 298 -15.54 -8.15 13.44
CA ASP A 298 -14.55 -9.23 13.41
C ASP A 298 -13.12 -8.69 13.53
N ALA A 299 -12.93 -7.37 13.52
CA ALA A 299 -11.60 -6.74 13.61
C ALA A 299 -10.88 -7.09 14.92
N GLU A 300 -9.57 -7.30 14.84
CA GLU A 300 -8.73 -7.69 15.98
C GLU A 300 -8.59 -6.58 17.04
N ASP A 301 -8.68 -5.31 16.62
CA ASP A 301 -8.52 -4.15 17.48
C ASP A 301 -9.40 -2.96 17.07
N GLU A 302 -9.45 -1.94 17.93
CA GLU A 302 -10.26 -0.74 17.70
C GLU A 302 -9.74 0.12 16.55
N LEU A 303 -8.43 0.12 16.22
CA LEU A 303 -7.88 0.89 15.12
C LEU A 303 -8.42 0.34 13.78
N MET A 304 -8.30 -0.97 13.59
CA MET A 304 -8.84 -1.67 12.42
C MET A 304 -10.36 -1.51 12.31
N LYS A 305 -11.08 -1.66 13.45
CA LYS A 305 -12.53 -1.49 13.49
C LYS A 305 -12.95 -0.09 13.04
N ASN A 306 -12.35 0.94 13.61
CA ASN A 306 -12.67 2.33 13.29
C ASN A 306 -12.37 2.65 11.80
N PHE A 307 -11.26 2.14 11.28
CA PHE A 307 -10.93 2.29 9.86
C PHE A 307 -11.99 1.63 8.98
N LEU A 308 -12.38 0.38 9.27
CA LEU A 308 -13.39 -0.35 8.50
C LEU A 308 -14.76 0.34 8.54
N GLU A 309 -15.20 0.80 9.72
CA GLU A 309 -16.44 1.55 9.87
C GLU A 309 -16.42 2.83 9.01
N ARG A 310 -15.32 3.56 9.04
CA ARG A 310 -15.15 4.77 8.23
C ARG A 310 -15.09 4.47 6.74
N TYR A 311 -14.35 3.43 6.35
CA TYR A 311 -14.25 3.01 4.96
C TYR A 311 -15.63 2.65 4.39
N ILE A 312 -16.40 1.85 5.12
CA ILE A 312 -17.78 1.45 4.73
C ILE A 312 -18.69 2.68 4.66
N ALA A 313 -18.58 3.60 5.61
CA ALA A 313 -19.40 4.82 5.60
C ALA A 313 -19.11 5.72 4.39
N GLU A 314 -17.87 5.79 3.93
CA GLU A 314 -17.45 6.65 2.83
C GLU A 314 -17.64 5.99 1.45
N PHE A 315 -17.35 4.69 1.33
CA PHE A 315 -17.33 3.98 0.04
C PHE A 315 -18.45 2.94 -0.12
N GLY A 316 -19.24 2.67 0.92
CA GLY A 316 -20.43 1.81 0.86
C GLY A 316 -20.17 0.30 0.99
N ALA A 317 -18.92 -0.13 1.09
CA ALA A 317 -18.51 -1.52 1.26
C ALA A 317 -17.17 -1.60 2.02
N SER A 318 -16.83 -2.77 2.56
CA SER A 318 -15.51 -3.04 3.13
C SER A 318 -14.41 -2.97 2.06
N PRO A 319 -13.14 -2.74 2.45
CA PRO A 319 -12.04 -2.77 1.49
C PRO A 319 -11.97 -4.12 0.76
N GLU A 320 -11.86 -4.07 -0.56
CA GLU A 320 -11.69 -5.26 -1.40
C GLU A 320 -10.25 -5.79 -1.37
N SER A 321 -9.32 -5.01 -0.81
CA SER A 321 -7.91 -5.33 -0.74
C SER A 321 -7.24 -4.70 0.49
N ASP A 322 -6.28 -5.43 1.06
CA ASP A 322 -5.38 -4.98 2.11
C ASP A 322 -4.51 -3.77 1.71
N ASN A 323 -4.43 -3.46 0.42
CA ASN A 323 -3.77 -2.25 -0.05
C ASN A 323 -4.40 -0.97 0.49
N ALA A 324 -5.67 -1.02 0.93
CA ALA A 324 -6.30 0.09 1.66
C ALA A 324 -5.57 0.38 2.97
N PHE A 325 -5.19 -0.65 3.72
CA PHE A 325 -4.46 -0.53 5.00
C PHE A 325 -3.05 -0.01 4.78
N ARG A 326 -2.34 -0.58 3.79
CA ARG A 326 -0.97 -0.17 3.44
C ARG A 326 -0.88 1.29 3.03
N ALA A 327 -1.88 1.77 2.29
CA ALA A 327 -1.95 3.15 1.83
C ALA A 327 -2.31 4.10 2.98
N TYR A 328 -3.26 3.73 3.82
CA TYR A 328 -3.61 4.47 5.03
C TYR A 328 -2.37 4.65 5.92
N ASP A 329 -1.71 3.56 6.31
CA ASP A 329 -0.51 3.59 7.14
C ASP A 329 0.62 4.38 6.48
N GLY A 330 0.82 4.19 5.17
CA GLY A 330 1.83 4.93 4.41
C GLY A 330 1.63 6.44 4.48
N VAL A 331 0.40 6.92 4.33
CA VAL A 331 0.07 8.35 4.42
C VAL A 331 0.18 8.86 5.86
N MET A 332 -0.26 8.08 6.86
CA MET A 332 -0.14 8.45 8.27
C MET A 332 1.33 8.57 8.70
N MET A 333 2.19 7.64 8.27
CA MET A 333 3.63 7.71 8.53
C MET A 333 4.33 8.86 7.80
N ILE A 334 3.89 9.19 6.58
CA ILE A 334 4.38 10.39 5.87
C ILE A 334 4.04 11.64 6.69
N ALA A 335 2.82 11.74 7.20
CA ALA A 335 2.38 12.86 8.02
C ALA A 335 3.18 12.95 9.34
N GLU A 336 3.37 11.83 10.04
CA GLU A 336 4.20 11.74 11.25
C GLU A 336 5.63 12.23 10.99
N ALA A 337 6.25 11.77 9.90
CA ALA A 337 7.59 12.18 9.52
C ALA A 337 7.67 13.67 9.17
N MET A 338 6.66 14.25 8.49
CA MET A 338 6.57 15.68 8.20
C MET A 338 6.52 16.51 9.49
N GLU A 339 5.70 16.10 10.46
CA GLU A 339 5.60 16.77 11.76
C GLU A 339 6.91 16.64 12.55
N ALA A 340 7.54 15.47 12.56
CA ALA A 340 8.81 15.27 13.24
C ALA A 340 9.95 16.09 12.62
N ALA A 341 9.99 16.17 11.29
CA ALA A 341 10.99 16.91 10.53
C ALA A 341 10.76 18.43 10.56
N GLN A 342 9.54 18.89 10.85
CA GLN A 342 9.08 20.26 10.58
C GLN A 342 9.37 20.69 9.12
N ALA A 343 9.24 19.72 8.19
CA ALA A 343 9.51 19.86 6.77
C ALA A 343 8.58 18.96 5.96
N ASP A 344 8.13 19.44 4.82
CA ASP A 344 7.16 18.74 3.96
C ASP A 344 7.81 17.94 2.82
N SER A 345 9.15 17.99 2.67
CA SER A 345 9.84 17.37 1.53
C SER A 345 11.35 17.25 1.75
N GLY A 346 12.03 16.57 0.82
CA GLY A 346 13.49 16.51 0.71
C GLY A 346 14.17 15.67 1.78
N GLU A 347 15.44 15.99 2.05
CA GLU A 347 16.31 15.17 2.92
C GLU A 347 15.82 15.13 4.37
N ALA A 348 15.32 16.26 4.89
CA ALA A 348 14.81 16.31 6.26
C ALA A 348 13.60 15.36 6.47
N LEU A 349 12.68 15.34 5.51
CA LEU A 349 11.53 14.43 5.54
C LEU A 349 12.00 12.96 5.42
N ARG A 350 12.91 12.65 4.49
CA ARG A 350 13.49 11.30 4.34
C ARG A 350 14.13 10.81 5.64
N ASP A 351 14.95 11.66 6.26
CA ASP A 351 15.65 11.29 7.49
C ASP A 351 14.68 11.09 8.66
N ALA A 352 13.63 11.91 8.77
CA ALA A 352 12.58 11.70 9.75
C ALA A 352 11.81 10.41 9.51
N TYR A 353 11.49 10.08 8.25
CA TYR A 353 10.83 8.81 7.91
C TYR A 353 11.69 7.59 8.28
N ASN A 354 13.00 7.64 8.00
CA ASN A 354 13.97 6.60 8.41
C ASN A 354 14.08 6.44 9.93
N ASN A 355 13.71 7.45 10.70
CA ASN A 355 13.74 7.44 12.16
C ASN A 355 12.41 7.05 12.82
N ILE A 356 11.39 6.70 12.05
CA ILE A 356 10.14 6.15 12.60
C ILE A 356 10.48 4.84 13.32
N ASP A 357 10.10 4.75 14.59
CA ASP A 357 10.33 3.59 15.45
C ASP A 357 9.09 3.29 16.31
N GLY A 358 8.45 2.15 16.07
CA GLY A 358 7.30 1.71 16.82
C GLY A 358 5.97 2.37 16.41
N HIS A 359 5.83 2.89 15.19
CA HIS A 359 4.53 3.35 14.69
C HIS A 359 3.55 2.17 14.61
N VAL A 360 2.41 2.29 15.29
CA VAL A 360 1.34 1.28 15.27
C VAL A 360 0.33 1.66 14.21
N GLY A 361 0.32 0.91 13.11
CA GLY A 361 -0.62 1.07 12.00
C GLY A 361 -1.60 -0.11 11.88
N LEU A 362 -2.45 -0.05 10.87
CA LEU A 362 -3.42 -1.11 10.52
C LEU A 362 -2.71 -2.40 10.09
N ALA A 363 -1.59 -2.26 9.38
CA ALA A 363 -0.80 -3.38 8.89
C ALA A 363 0.23 -3.89 9.91
N GLY A 364 0.26 -3.36 11.13
CA GLY A 364 1.16 -3.78 12.20
C GLY A 364 2.04 -2.65 12.71
N THR A 365 3.14 -3.01 13.39
CA THR A 365 4.08 -2.04 13.94
C THR A 365 5.25 -1.82 12.99
N PHE A 366 5.53 -0.55 12.68
CA PHE A 366 6.59 -0.16 11.75
C PHE A 366 7.79 0.45 12.49
N SER A 367 8.99 0.02 12.12
CA SER A 367 10.25 0.60 12.57
C SER A 367 11.26 0.55 11.43
N TYR A 368 11.70 1.72 10.98
CA TYR A 368 12.63 1.84 9.83
C TYR A 368 14.09 2.05 10.24
N VAL A 369 14.37 2.30 11.53
CA VAL A 369 15.71 2.64 12.04
C VAL A 369 16.74 1.57 11.68
N GLY A 370 17.68 1.94 10.82
CA GLY A 370 18.77 1.05 10.39
C GLY A 370 18.37 -0.06 9.42
N LYS A 371 17.15 -0.02 8.84
CA LYS A 371 16.60 -1.11 8.02
C LYS A 371 16.48 -0.80 6.53
N ASN A 372 17.13 0.25 6.08
CA ASN A 372 17.22 0.61 4.66
C ASN A 372 15.86 0.60 3.93
N GLY A 373 14.84 1.26 4.52
CA GLY A 373 13.50 1.39 3.95
C GLY A 373 12.54 0.21 4.22
N GLU A 374 12.99 -0.84 4.92
CA GLU A 374 12.14 -1.94 5.38
C GLU A 374 11.51 -1.59 6.73
N GLY A 375 10.18 -1.53 6.81
CA GLY A 375 9.47 -1.11 8.03
C GLY A 375 8.98 -2.23 8.92
N ILE A 376 8.66 -3.39 8.35
CA ILE A 376 8.01 -4.52 9.04
C ILE A 376 8.84 -5.80 8.90
N GLU A 377 8.97 -6.55 9.99
CA GLU A 377 9.76 -7.79 10.05
C GLU A 377 8.98 -9.01 10.55
N SER A 378 7.72 -8.86 10.94
CA SER A 378 6.94 -9.95 11.49
C SER A 378 5.76 -10.33 10.60
N MET A 379 5.56 -11.64 10.44
CA MET A 379 4.38 -12.21 9.78
C MET A 379 3.85 -13.38 10.60
N ARG A 380 2.55 -13.61 10.52
CA ARG A 380 1.84 -14.77 11.07
C ARG A 380 1.55 -15.75 9.95
N ILE A 381 1.35 -17.01 10.26
CA ILE A 381 0.83 -18.00 9.32
C ILE A 381 -0.67 -18.13 9.54
N PHE A 382 -1.40 -17.98 8.47
CA PHE A 382 -2.84 -18.23 8.43
C PHE A 382 -3.14 -19.45 7.55
N GLN A 383 -4.23 -20.12 7.88
CA GLN A 383 -4.82 -21.17 7.06
C GLN A 383 -6.24 -20.82 6.67
N ILE A 384 -6.66 -21.33 5.52
CA ILE A 384 -8.05 -21.25 5.09
C ILE A 384 -8.74 -22.55 5.45
N GLU A 385 -9.76 -22.49 6.31
CA GLU A 385 -10.59 -23.61 6.69
C GLU A 385 -12.07 -23.24 6.63
N SER A 386 -12.84 -24.01 5.85
CA SER A 386 -14.29 -23.80 5.68
C SER A 386 -14.66 -22.36 5.31
N GLY A 387 -13.83 -21.72 4.44
CA GLY A 387 -14.03 -20.35 3.98
C GLY A 387 -13.70 -19.28 5.04
N LYS A 388 -12.93 -19.64 6.07
CA LYS A 388 -12.48 -18.71 7.13
C LYS A 388 -10.96 -18.74 7.26
N TYR A 389 -10.41 -17.63 7.67
CA TYR A 389 -9.02 -17.54 8.07
C TYR A 389 -8.86 -17.96 9.53
N ILE A 390 -7.92 -18.84 9.80
CA ILE A 390 -7.50 -19.22 11.14
C ILE A 390 -5.99 -19.05 11.25
N GLU A 391 -5.52 -18.55 12.37
CA GLU A 391 -4.07 -18.48 12.63
C GLU A 391 -3.54 -19.87 12.92
N ALA A 392 -2.55 -20.32 12.14
CA ALA A 392 -1.89 -21.60 12.31
C ALA A 392 -0.92 -21.54 13.51
N GLN A 393 -0.94 -22.57 14.34
CA GLN A 393 -0.07 -22.69 15.51
C GLN A 393 1.29 -23.28 15.17
#